data_346a074ee264c0de72cf76e40b26ecc7
#
_entry.id   346a074ee264c0de72cf76e40b26ecc7
#
_cell.length_a   1.000
_cell.length_b   1.000
_cell.length_c   1.000
_cell.angle_alpha   90.00
_cell.angle_beta   90.00
_cell.angle_gamma   90.00
#
_symmetry.space_group_name_H-M   'P 1'
#
loop_
_entity.id
_entity.type
_entity.pdbx_description
1 polymer ?
#
loop_
_entity_poly.entity_id
_entity_poly.type
_entity_poly.pdbx_seq_one_letter_code
_entity_poly.pdbx_strand_id
1 'polypeptide(L)'
;MKRNRWFIALAAVGLHISIGSVYAWSVLARPVMEEMGVTLSEATWAFSIAILFLGLSAGFLGHFVERMGPRRSGLLSAGFFCAGLLGTAWAVETKSLGLLYLSYGFIGGIGLGTGYITPVATLVKWFPRNRGFATGLAIMGFGFAAFVAGPVMQALTAAYGLFWNFVIMAAAYALVMSLSALYLAPPRPGDLGEDLAGVLKEELAAGAPLPERKQYTRREALRTPEFYGLWLIFFINITCGIGLLAVASPMAQEVIGMTAGGAASLVGIIGIVNGAGRILWSSMSDWLGRGTVYLLFFTMEVFAFWQLAGTSDAAAFAAWVLLIISCYGGGFSCMPAYLSDLFGVRHLSSIHGVILTAWGMAGIAGPLLLSLMKETTGGYGDTLRLFAGLLALAWAIAAWLFLRRKKMQALPAGNEA
;
A
#
# COMPACT_ATOMS: atom_id res chain seq x y z
N MET A 1 23.31 -1.71 -23.21
CA MET A 1 23.34 -2.89 -22.34
C MET A 1 21.90 -3.31 -22.07
N LYS A 2 21.62 -4.61 -22.21
CA LYS A 2 20.33 -5.24 -21.86
C LYS A 2 20.14 -5.14 -20.34
N ARG A 3 19.00 -4.62 -19.86
CA ARG A 3 18.74 -4.54 -18.42
C ARG A 3 18.13 -5.85 -17.93
N ASN A 4 18.54 -6.28 -16.72
CA ASN A 4 17.99 -7.46 -16.10
C ASN A 4 16.73 -7.07 -15.30
N ARG A 5 15.60 -7.75 -15.59
CA ARG A 5 14.30 -7.50 -14.92
C ARG A 5 14.36 -7.71 -13.41
N TRP A 6 15.20 -8.61 -12.91
CA TRP A 6 15.32 -8.86 -11.48
C TRP A 6 16.05 -7.73 -10.74
N PHE A 7 17.03 -7.08 -11.40
CA PHE A 7 17.64 -5.89 -10.83
C PHE A 7 16.71 -4.67 -10.88
N ILE A 8 15.82 -4.60 -11.87
CA ILE A 8 14.72 -3.60 -11.86
C ILE A 8 13.77 -3.88 -10.69
N ALA A 9 13.45 -5.16 -10.43
CA ALA A 9 12.63 -5.55 -9.28
C ALA A 9 13.31 -5.20 -7.94
N LEU A 10 14.61 -5.48 -7.81
CA LEU A 10 15.40 -5.12 -6.63
C LEU A 10 15.41 -3.58 -6.41
N ALA A 11 15.59 -2.81 -7.48
CA ALA A 11 15.52 -1.36 -7.41
C ALA A 11 14.11 -0.85 -7.01
N ALA A 12 13.05 -1.51 -7.48
CA ALA A 12 11.69 -1.21 -7.06
C ALA A 12 11.47 -1.48 -5.56
N VAL A 13 11.97 -2.61 -5.06
CA VAL A 13 11.94 -2.96 -3.62
C VAL A 13 12.76 -1.95 -2.81
N GLY A 14 13.94 -1.52 -3.30
CA GLY A 14 14.78 -0.52 -2.63
C GLY A 14 14.07 0.81 -2.43
N LEU A 15 13.32 1.29 -3.42
CA LEU A 15 12.47 2.48 -3.25
C LEU A 15 11.36 2.22 -2.23
N HIS A 16 10.64 1.11 -2.35
CA HIS A 16 9.50 0.82 -1.49
C HIS A 16 9.88 0.54 -0.03
N ILE A 17 11.01 -0.12 0.23
CA ILE A 17 11.46 -0.38 1.60
C ILE A 17 11.89 0.93 2.30
N SER A 18 12.43 1.89 1.54
CA SER A 18 12.79 3.19 2.06
C SER A 18 11.55 4.01 2.45
N ILE A 19 10.61 4.20 1.53
CA ILE A 19 9.39 4.99 1.80
C ILE A 19 8.42 4.26 2.75
N GLY A 20 8.42 2.94 2.75
CA GLY A 20 7.59 2.13 3.65
C GLY A 20 7.98 2.25 5.12
N SER A 21 9.17 2.80 5.42
CA SER A 21 9.60 3.10 6.79
C SER A 21 8.66 4.05 7.53
N VAL A 22 7.76 4.74 6.83
CA VAL A 22 6.67 5.51 7.44
C VAL A 22 5.82 4.66 8.40
N TYR A 23 5.70 3.36 8.19
CA TYR A 23 4.99 2.44 9.08
C TYR A 23 5.75 2.15 10.39
N ALA A 24 7.04 2.48 10.47
CA ALA A 24 7.79 2.45 11.71
C ALA A 24 7.58 3.68 12.59
N TRP A 25 6.72 4.64 12.20
CA TRP A 25 6.41 5.83 12.99
C TRP A 25 6.00 5.51 14.43
N SER A 26 5.30 4.41 14.65
CA SER A 26 4.91 3.97 15.99
C SER A 26 6.09 3.78 16.96
N VAL A 27 7.27 3.46 16.45
CA VAL A 27 8.52 3.34 17.23
C VAL A 27 9.03 4.72 17.66
N LEU A 28 8.79 5.75 16.86
CA LEU A 28 9.25 7.12 17.06
C LEU A 28 8.22 7.99 17.79
N ALA A 29 6.94 7.59 17.83
CA ALA A 29 5.87 8.40 18.41
C ALA A 29 6.17 8.80 19.85
N ARG A 30 6.57 7.83 20.69
CA ARG A 30 6.89 8.11 22.10
C ARG A 30 8.15 8.97 22.27
N PRO A 31 9.29 8.69 21.62
CA PRO A 31 10.43 9.59 21.61
C PRO A 31 10.09 11.03 21.16
N VAL A 32 9.25 11.18 20.13
CA VAL A 32 8.78 12.51 19.67
C VAL A 32 7.97 13.22 20.73
N MET A 33 7.05 12.51 21.40
CA MET A 33 6.26 13.07 22.51
C MET A 33 7.15 13.57 23.65
N GLU A 34 8.10 12.76 24.09
CA GLU A 34 9.00 13.06 25.20
C GLU A 34 9.93 14.22 24.86
N GLU A 35 10.51 14.25 23.65
CA GLU A 35 11.45 15.28 23.22
C GLU A 35 10.77 16.63 22.95
N MET A 36 9.61 16.62 22.28
CA MET A 36 8.90 17.83 21.89
C MET A 36 7.91 18.34 22.93
N GLY A 37 7.56 17.53 23.94
CA GLY A 37 6.55 17.88 24.94
C GLY A 37 5.12 17.91 24.39
N VAL A 38 4.82 17.07 23.37
CA VAL A 38 3.52 17.00 22.70
C VAL A 38 2.76 15.75 23.12
N THR A 39 1.43 15.73 22.90
CA THR A 39 0.57 14.59 23.17
C THR A 39 0.75 13.48 22.13
N LEU A 40 0.34 12.24 22.46
CA LEU A 40 0.34 11.13 21.52
C LEU A 40 -0.53 11.44 20.28
N SER A 41 -1.65 12.10 20.47
CA SER A 41 -2.54 12.52 19.38
C SER A 41 -1.80 13.46 18.42
N GLU A 42 -1.12 14.49 18.94
CA GLU A 42 -0.37 15.44 18.11
C GLU A 42 0.78 14.77 17.37
N ALA A 43 1.53 13.87 18.02
CA ALA A 43 2.58 13.10 17.34
C ALA A 43 2.00 12.18 16.25
N THR A 44 0.85 11.55 16.49
CA THR A 44 0.20 10.65 15.54
C THR A 44 -0.37 11.39 14.32
N TRP A 45 -0.79 12.65 14.48
CA TRP A 45 -1.24 13.46 13.36
C TRP A 45 -0.16 13.67 12.30
N ALA A 46 1.12 13.71 12.66
CA ALA A 46 2.20 13.77 11.66
C ALA A 46 2.17 12.57 10.70
N PHE A 47 1.96 11.36 11.23
CA PHE A 47 1.77 10.16 10.41
C PHE A 47 0.49 10.23 9.56
N SER A 48 -0.63 10.64 10.15
CA SER A 48 -1.92 10.71 9.44
C SER A 48 -1.86 11.70 8.27
N ILE A 49 -1.21 12.85 8.46
CA ILE A 49 -0.97 13.84 7.41
C ILE A 49 -0.06 13.24 6.32
N ALA A 50 0.99 12.51 6.69
CA ALA A 50 1.88 11.86 5.73
C ALA A 50 1.12 10.85 4.83
N ILE A 51 0.25 10.02 5.40
CA ILE A 51 -0.57 9.06 4.65
C ILE A 51 -1.63 9.78 3.79
N LEU A 52 -2.24 10.85 4.30
CA LEU A 52 -3.16 11.67 3.52
C LEU A 52 -2.47 12.25 2.28
N PHE A 53 -1.31 12.90 2.47
CA PHE A 53 -0.55 13.49 1.37
C PHE A 53 0.12 12.45 0.48
N LEU A 54 0.42 11.24 0.96
CA LEU A 54 0.77 10.11 0.11
C LEU A 54 -0.35 9.85 -0.92
N GLY A 55 -1.58 9.68 -0.46
CA GLY A 55 -2.72 9.44 -1.34
C GLY A 55 -3.01 10.61 -2.29
N LEU A 56 -3.04 11.83 -1.76
CA LEU A 56 -3.29 13.05 -2.56
C LEU A 56 -2.19 13.29 -3.60
N SER A 57 -0.92 13.22 -3.20
CA SER A 57 0.19 13.44 -4.13
C SER A 57 0.24 12.37 -5.22
N ALA A 58 0.00 11.10 -4.90
CA ALA A 58 -0.14 10.05 -5.89
C ALA A 58 -1.27 10.36 -6.88
N GLY A 59 -2.43 10.81 -6.38
CA GLY A 59 -3.59 11.19 -7.18
C GLY A 59 -3.35 12.37 -8.10
N PHE A 60 -2.77 13.45 -7.59
CA PHE A 60 -2.53 14.67 -8.37
C PHE A 60 -1.28 14.60 -9.24
N LEU A 61 -0.19 14.03 -8.72
CA LEU A 61 1.11 13.99 -9.39
C LEU A 61 1.32 12.75 -10.27
N GLY A 62 0.42 11.74 -10.24
CA GLY A 62 0.54 10.51 -11.02
C GLY A 62 0.76 10.75 -12.52
N HIS A 63 0.13 11.78 -13.08
CA HIS A 63 0.35 12.17 -14.48
C HIS A 63 1.75 12.74 -14.73
N PHE A 64 2.29 13.52 -13.80
CA PHE A 64 3.67 14.04 -13.91
C PHE A 64 4.68 12.92 -13.77
N VAL A 65 4.46 11.97 -12.82
CA VAL A 65 5.29 10.77 -12.67
C VAL A 65 5.35 9.98 -13.98
N GLU A 66 4.21 9.82 -14.64
CA GLU A 66 4.13 9.12 -15.92
C GLU A 66 4.97 9.81 -17.02
N ARG A 67 4.86 11.15 -17.12
CA ARG A 67 5.62 11.94 -18.10
C ARG A 67 7.11 12.00 -17.83
N MET A 68 7.52 12.13 -16.56
CA MET A 68 8.93 12.20 -16.16
C MET A 68 9.64 10.86 -16.33
N GLY A 69 8.91 9.75 -16.27
CA GLY A 69 9.43 8.41 -16.29
C GLY A 69 10.06 7.98 -14.94
N PRO A 70 10.38 6.68 -14.78
CA PRO A 70 10.65 6.11 -13.46
C PRO A 70 11.93 6.64 -12.79
N ARG A 71 12.96 6.97 -13.55
CA ARG A 71 14.21 7.50 -12.99
C ARG A 71 14.02 8.87 -12.34
N ARG A 72 13.41 9.82 -13.09
CA ARG A 72 13.25 11.20 -12.59
C ARG A 72 12.23 11.26 -11.44
N SER A 73 11.14 10.52 -11.57
CA SER A 73 10.13 10.47 -10.50
C SER A 73 10.63 9.78 -9.24
N GLY A 74 11.46 8.73 -9.35
CA GLY A 74 12.11 8.12 -8.21
C GLY A 74 13.11 9.06 -7.50
N LEU A 75 13.90 9.83 -8.25
CA LEU A 75 14.80 10.85 -7.68
C LEU A 75 14.01 12.00 -7.03
N LEU A 76 12.90 12.42 -7.64
CA LEU A 76 12.02 13.44 -7.06
C LEU A 76 11.43 12.96 -5.73
N SER A 77 10.98 11.71 -5.69
CA SER A 77 10.50 11.05 -4.46
C SER A 77 11.59 11.05 -3.38
N ALA A 78 12.81 10.63 -3.73
CA ALA A 78 13.94 10.65 -2.80
C ALA A 78 14.20 12.06 -2.24
N GLY A 79 14.18 13.08 -3.10
CA GLY A 79 14.35 14.47 -2.71
C GLY A 79 13.31 14.93 -1.70
N PHE A 80 12.02 14.73 -2.00
CA PHE A 80 10.94 15.11 -1.09
C PHE A 80 10.96 14.31 0.22
N PHE A 81 11.14 13.00 0.15
CA PHE A 81 11.13 12.15 1.34
C PHE A 81 12.28 12.48 2.28
N CYS A 82 13.50 12.61 1.74
CA CYS A 82 14.67 12.96 2.55
C CYS A 82 14.59 14.40 3.07
N ALA A 83 14.11 15.37 2.29
CA ALA A 83 13.85 16.73 2.76
C ALA A 83 12.82 16.75 3.91
N GLY A 84 11.77 15.91 3.80
CA GLY A 84 10.81 15.71 4.88
C GLY A 84 11.45 15.21 6.16
N LEU A 85 12.33 14.20 6.09
CA LEU A 85 13.05 13.66 7.24
C LEU A 85 14.02 14.68 7.84
N LEU A 86 14.78 15.41 7.02
CA LEU A 86 15.70 16.47 7.50
C LEU A 86 14.92 17.61 8.17
N GLY A 87 13.80 18.04 7.58
CA GLY A 87 12.92 19.03 8.20
C GLY A 87 12.30 18.51 9.50
N THR A 88 12.04 17.20 9.60
CA THR A 88 11.58 16.56 10.84
C THR A 88 12.65 16.58 11.93
N ALA A 89 13.92 16.33 11.58
CA ALA A 89 15.03 16.50 12.53
C ALA A 89 15.03 17.92 13.10
N TRP A 90 14.90 18.92 12.23
CA TRP A 90 14.84 20.32 12.65
C TRP A 90 13.59 20.66 13.47
N ALA A 91 12.44 20.05 13.13
CA ALA A 91 11.20 20.21 13.88
C ALA A 91 11.32 19.70 15.33
N VAL A 92 12.01 18.56 15.52
CA VAL A 92 12.30 18.00 16.85
C VAL A 92 13.21 18.92 17.64
N GLU A 93 14.31 19.38 17.05
CA GLU A 93 15.29 20.28 17.69
C GLU A 93 14.64 21.60 18.14
N THR A 94 13.79 22.18 17.29
CA THR A 94 13.07 23.42 17.58
C THR A 94 11.76 23.23 18.34
N LYS A 95 11.38 21.98 18.64
CA LYS A 95 10.11 21.60 19.29
C LYS A 95 8.87 22.19 18.59
N SER A 96 8.94 22.31 17.26
CA SER A 96 7.90 22.96 16.47
C SER A 96 6.96 21.92 15.86
N LEU A 97 5.74 21.81 16.39
CA LEU A 97 4.70 20.90 15.90
C LEU A 97 4.27 21.25 14.46
N GLY A 98 4.15 22.54 14.16
CA GLY A 98 3.80 23.00 12.80
C GLY A 98 4.87 22.59 11.77
N LEU A 99 6.14 22.69 12.13
CA LEU A 99 7.24 22.24 11.27
C LEU A 99 7.26 20.72 11.13
N LEU A 100 6.91 19.96 12.17
CA LEU A 100 6.75 18.50 12.10
C LEU A 100 5.67 18.10 11.09
N TYR A 101 4.51 18.74 11.13
CA TYR A 101 3.41 18.48 10.19
C TYR A 101 3.76 18.87 8.76
N LEU A 102 4.45 20.01 8.60
CA LEU A 102 4.90 20.47 7.28
C LEU A 102 5.97 19.53 6.71
N SER A 103 6.97 19.14 7.50
CA SER A 103 8.12 18.39 7.01
C SER A 103 7.80 16.89 6.86
N TYR A 104 7.44 16.22 7.94
CA TYR A 104 7.12 14.79 7.90
C TYR A 104 5.82 14.52 7.16
N GLY A 105 4.77 15.26 7.53
CA GLY A 105 3.43 15.07 6.99
C GLY A 105 3.32 15.49 5.53
N PHE A 106 3.50 16.78 5.23
CA PHE A 106 3.24 17.30 3.90
C PHE A 106 4.37 16.98 2.92
N ILE A 107 5.61 17.42 3.20
CA ILE A 107 6.75 17.25 2.29
C ILE A 107 7.10 15.76 2.16
N GLY A 108 7.21 15.04 3.28
CA GLY A 108 7.44 13.60 3.31
C GLY A 108 6.32 12.85 2.58
N GLY A 109 5.06 13.21 2.82
CA GLY A 109 3.88 12.63 2.15
C GLY A 109 3.91 12.75 0.62
N ILE A 110 4.39 13.88 0.07
CA ILE A 110 4.61 14.03 -1.38
C ILE A 110 5.66 13.02 -1.87
N GLY A 111 6.76 12.87 -1.13
CA GLY A 111 7.80 11.88 -1.43
C GLY A 111 7.25 10.46 -1.41
N LEU A 112 6.43 10.13 -0.40
CA LEU A 112 5.78 8.82 -0.28
C LEU A 112 4.91 8.50 -1.50
N GLY A 113 4.00 9.38 -1.90
CA GLY A 113 3.05 9.10 -2.99
C GLY A 113 3.71 9.00 -4.36
N THR A 114 4.64 9.90 -4.68
CA THR A 114 5.40 9.84 -5.93
C THR A 114 6.30 8.61 -6.00
N GLY A 115 6.89 8.21 -4.86
CA GLY A 115 7.71 7.01 -4.71
C GLY A 115 6.93 5.71 -4.80
N TYR A 116 5.67 5.70 -4.35
CA TYR A 116 4.85 4.50 -4.35
C TYR A 116 4.42 4.07 -5.78
N ILE A 117 3.91 5.00 -6.58
CA ILE A 117 3.38 4.67 -7.92
C ILE A 117 4.48 4.34 -8.94
N THR A 118 5.68 4.89 -8.77
CA THR A 118 6.79 4.78 -9.74
C THR A 118 7.27 3.32 -9.94
N PRO A 119 7.65 2.55 -8.89
CA PRO A 119 8.11 1.17 -9.05
C PRO A 119 7.02 0.24 -9.54
N VAL A 120 5.79 0.41 -9.04
CA VAL A 120 4.63 -0.43 -9.39
C VAL A 120 4.35 -0.36 -10.88
N ALA A 121 4.17 0.84 -11.42
CA ALA A 121 3.90 1.03 -12.84
C ALA A 121 5.07 0.59 -13.73
N THR A 122 6.29 0.62 -13.21
CA THR A 122 7.48 0.13 -13.92
C THR A 122 7.47 -1.40 -13.97
N LEU A 123 7.29 -2.09 -12.83
CA LEU A 123 7.37 -3.56 -12.79
C LEU A 123 6.24 -4.25 -13.57
N VAL A 124 5.04 -3.70 -13.58
CA VAL A 124 3.93 -4.25 -14.40
C VAL A 124 4.31 -4.33 -15.88
N LYS A 125 5.14 -3.40 -16.37
CA LYS A 125 5.63 -3.41 -17.77
C LYS A 125 6.76 -4.42 -18.01
N TRP A 126 7.53 -4.77 -16.98
CA TRP A 126 8.62 -5.76 -17.04
C TRP A 126 8.14 -7.22 -16.90
N PHE A 127 6.96 -7.43 -16.33
CA PHE A 127 6.38 -8.74 -16.09
C PHE A 127 4.96 -8.83 -16.68
N PRO A 128 4.81 -8.76 -18.02
CA PRO A 128 3.49 -8.68 -18.66
C PRO A 128 2.62 -9.91 -18.41
N ARG A 129 3.23 -11.07 -18.20
CA ARG A 129 2.57 -12.35 -17.97
C ARG A 129 2.13 -12.53 -16.50
N ASN A 130 2.92 -12.00 -15.56
CA ASN A 130 2.75 -12.17 -14.12
C ASN A 130 2.65 -10.81 -13.41
N ARG A 131 1.66 -10.00 -13.79
CA ARG A 131 1.49 -8.62 -13.29
C ARG A 131 1.20 -8.57 -11.80
N GLY A 132 0.43 -9.54 -11.28
CA GLY A 132 0.17 -9.67 -9.86
C GLY A 132 1.43 -9.97 -9.08
N PHE A 133 2.22 -10.95 -9.48
CA PHE A 133 3.53 -11.21 -8.87
C PHE A 133 4.42 -9.96 -8.89
N ALA A 134 4.47 -9.25 -10.02
CA ALA A 134 5.28 -8.04 -10.16
C ALA A 134 4.85 -6.93 -9.19
N THR A 135 3.55 -6.69 -9.07
CA THR A 135 3.00 -5.69 -8.14
C THR A 135 3.21 -6.11 -6.69
N GLY A 136 3.00 -7.40 -6.38
CA GLY A 136 3.29 -7.96 -5.06
C GLY A 136 4.75 -7.79 -4.66
N LEU A 137 5.67 -8.12 -5.55
CA LEU A 137 7.11 -7.99 -5.33
C LEU A 137 7.52 -6.52 -5.10
N ALA A 138 6.98 -5.59 -5.89
CA ALA A 138 7.24 -4.16 -5.68
C ALA A 138 6.75 -3.70 -4.30
N ILE A 139 5.48 -3.98 -3.99
CA ILE A 139 4.79 -3.43 -2.83
C ILE A 139 5.16 -4.17 -1.53
N MET A 140 5.66 -5.41 -1.63
CA MET A 140 6.20 -6.17 -0.49
C MET A 140 7.24 -5.37 0.29
N GLY A 141 8.16 -4.67 -0.41
CA GLY A 141 9.17 -3.84 0.23
C GLY A 141 8.57 -2.81 1.20
N PHE A 142 7.45 -2.21 0.83
CA PHE A 142 6.73 -1.29 1.70
C PHE A 142 6.12 -2.01 2.94
N GLY A 143 5.66 -3.25 2.79
CA GLY A 143 5.12 -4.05 3.90
C GLY A 143 6.19 -4.46 4.91
N PHE A 144 7.36 -4.89 4.44
CA PHE A 144 8.49 -5.28 5.30
C PHE A 144 9.29 -4.11 5.87
N ALA A 145 9.06 -2.89 5.38
CA ALA A 145 9.89 -1.74 5.74
C ALA A 145 9.93 -1.49 7.24
N ALA A 146 8.81 -1.58 7.94
CA ALA A 146 8.75 -1.34 9.38
C ALA A 146 9.55 -2.40 10.17
N PHE A 147 9.58 -3.66 9.70
CA PHE A 147 10.37 -4.72 10.31
C PHE A 147 11.88 -4.44 10.23
N VAL A 148 12.35 -3.81 9.15
CA VAL A 148 13.76 -3.43 8.99
C VAL A 148 14.04 -2.09 9.65
N ALA A 149 13.22 -1.08 9.39
CA ALA A 149 13.46 0.29 9.83
C ALA A 149 13.20 0.48 11.33
N GLY A 150 12.22 -0.22 11.92
CA GLY A 150 11.87 -0.06 13.34
C GLY A 150 13.05 -0.30 14.29
N PRO A 151 13.70 -1.49 14.26
CA PRO A 151 14.89 -1.76 15.08
C PRO A 151 16.05 -0.79 14.82
N VAL A 152 16.27 -0.42 13.55
CA VAL A 152 17.34 0.54 13.19
C VAL A 152 17.04 1.91 13.78
N MET A 153 15.82 2.43 13.63
CA MET A 153 15.41 3.72 14.19
C MET A 153 15.48 3.71 15.72
N GLN A 154 15.07 2.62 16.36
CA GLN A 154 15.18 2.48 17.82
C GLN A 154 16.63 2.52 18.28
N ALA A 155 17.51 1.77 17.64
CA ALA A 155 18.95 1.75 17.96
C ALA A 155 19.61 3.12 17.75
N LEU A 156 19.30 3.79 16.62
CA LEU A 156 19.83 5.13 16.34
C LEU A 156 19.32 6.17 17.33
N THR A 157 18.03 6.12 17.68
CA THR A 157 17.47 7.05 18.69
C THR A 157 18.10 6.84 20.06
N ALA A 158 18.32 5.59 20.47
CA ALA A 158 18.98 5.28 21.74
C ALA A 158 20.45 5.69 21.77
N ALA A 159 21.17 5.56 20.66
CA ALA A 159 22.60 5.84 20.59
C ALA A 159 22.92 7.33 20.35
N TYR A 160 22.14 8.01 19.52
CA TYR A 160 22.47 9.36 19.00
C TYR A 160 21.36 10.40 19.22
N GLY A 161 20.22 10.01 19.77
CA GLY A 161 19.05 10.86 19.92
C GLY A 161 18.20 10.98 18.65
N LEU A 162 17.04 11.58 18.83
CA LEU A 162 15.99 11.60 17.79
C LEU A 162 16.38 12.47 16.58
N PHE A 163 17.06 13.60 16.80
CA PHE A 163 17.58 14.47 15.73
C PHE A 163 18.47 13.68 14.76
N TRP A 164 19.49 13.02 15.28
CA TRP A 164 20.45 12.28 14.45
C TRP A 164 19.85 11.03 13.84
N ASN A 165 18.85 10.41 14.50
CA ASN A 165 18.10 9.33 13.86
C ASN A 165 17.50 9.78 12.52
N PHE A 166 16.80 10.91 12.48
CA PHE A 166 16.21 11.42 11.23
C PHE A 166 17.26 11.82 10.20
N VAL A 167 18.37 12.43 10.61
CA VAL A 167 19.47 12.81 9.71
C VAL A 167 20.13 11.58 9.08
N ILE A 168 20.47 10.57 9.88
CA ILE A 168 21.12 9.34 9.40
C ILE A 168 20.17 8.57 8.48
N MET A 169 18.90 8.45 8.85
CA MET A 169 17.90 7.79 8.03
C MET A 169 17.68 8.53 6.70
N ALA A 170 17.66 9.86 6.71
CA ALA A 170 17.57 10.66 5.49
C ALA A 170 18.77 10.41 4.56
N ALA A 171 19.99 10.37 5.09
CA ALA A 171 21.19 10.08 4.31
C ALA A 171 21.18 8.66 3.72
N ALA A 172 20.81 7.65 4.53
CA ALA A 172 20.70 6.27 4.10
C ALA A 172 19.63 6.10 2.99
N TYR A 173 18.46 6.72 3.17
CA TYR A 173 17.40 6.67 2.15
C TYR A 173 17.76 7.48 0.91
N ALA A 174 18.44 8.62 1.03
CA ALA A 174 18.95 9.35 -0.13
C ALA A 174 19.86 8.48 -0.98
N LEU A 175 20.75 7.71 -0.36
CA LEU A 175 21.62 6.77 -1.08
C LEU A 175 20.82 5.64 -1.73
N VAL A 176 20.04 4.89 -0.95
CA VAL A 176 19.30 3.71 -1.44
C VAL A 176 18.29 4.09 -2.51
N MET A 177 17.49 5.13 -2.27
CA MET A 177 16.47 5.57 -3.23
C MET A 177 17.08 6.13 -4.51
N SER A 178 18.18 6.89 -4.41
CA SER A 178 18.85 7.43 -5.60
C SER A 178 19.46 6.32 -6.45
N LEU A 179 20.18 5.37 -5.86
CA LEU A 179 20.73 4.21 -6.57
C LEU A 179 19.61 3.40 -7.24
N SER A 180 18.53 3.14 -6.51
CA SER A 180 17.35 2.46 -7.01
C SER A 180 16.72 3.22 -8.19
N ALA A 181 16.46 4.52 -8.04
CA ALA A 181 15.88 5.36 -9.06
C ALA A 181 16.73 5.43 -10.33
N LEU A 182 18.05 5.52 -10.19
CA LEU A 182 18.98 5.55 -11.32
C LEU A 182 18.96 4.25 -12.14
N TYR A 183 18.69 3.13 -11.50
CA TYR A 183 18.58 1.84 -12.19
C TYR A 183 17.20 1.62 -12.83
N LEU A 184 16.12 2.18 -12.27
CA LEU A 184 14.78 2.03 -12.82
C LEU A 184 14.65 2.59 -14.22
N ALA A 185 14.07 1.79 -15.12
CA ALA A 185 13.71 2.20 -16.48
C ALA A 185 12.56 1.35 -17.03
N PRO A 186 11.79 1.86 -18.00
CA PRO A 186 10.85 1.04 -18.74
C PRO A 186 11.61 0.00 -19.58
N PRO A 187 10.98 -1.15 -19.91
CA PRO A 187 11.56 -2.12 -20.83
C PRO A 187 11.74 -1.52 -22.23
N ARG A 188 12.80 -1.92 -22.92
CA ARG A 188 13.08 -1.56 -24.30
C ARG A 188 12.59 -2.66 -25.25
N PRO A 189 12.38 -2.37 -26.56
CA PRO A 189 12.17 -3.41 -27.53
C PRO A 189 13.30 -4.46 -27.46
N GLY A 190 12.94 -5.73 -27.28
CA GLY A 190 13.89 -6.84 -27.11
C GLY A 190 14.31 -7.18 -25.68
N ASP A 191 14.03 -6.36 -24.66
CA ASP A 191 14.25 -6.73 -23.26
C ASP A 191 13.25 -7.81 -22.79
N LEU A 192 12.05 -7.85 -23.37
CA LEU A 192 10.93 -8.74 -23.04
C LEU A 192 10.75 -9.89 -24.07
N GLY A 193 11.78 -10.17 -24.91
CA GLY A 193 11.66 -11.02 -26.09
C GLY A 193 10.91 -12.34 -25.89
N GLU A 194 11.30 -13.14 -24.91
CA GLU A 194 10.67 -14.45 -24.66
C GLU A 194 9.30 -14.32 -23.96
N ASP A 195 9.17 -13.40 -23.00
CA ASP A 195 7.93 -13.18 -22.27
C ASP A 195 6.83 -12.60 -23.19
N LEU A 196 7.18 -11.67 -24.06
CA LEU A 196 6.24 -11.10 -25.02
C LEU A 196 5.90 -12.10 -26.13
N ALA A 197 6.88 -12.83 -26.62
CA ALA A 197 6.67 -13.88 -27.61
C ALA A 197 5.80 -15.03 -27.05
N GLY A 198 5.95 -15.37 -25.76
CA GLY A 198 5.10 -16.34 -25.08
C GLY A 198 3.63 -15.87 -25.01
N VAL A 199 3.40 -14.61 -24.58
CA VAL A 199 2.06 -14.00 -24.53
C VAL A 199 1.43 -13.93 -25.92
N LEU A 200 2.18 -13.48 -26.92
CA LEU A 200 1.72 -13.41 -28.31
C LEU A 200 1.39 -14.79 -28.88
N LYS A 201 2.21 -15.82 -28.56
CA LYS A 201 1.99 -17.19 -29.02
C LYS A 201 0.74 -17.81 -28.38
N GLU A 202 0.49 -17.59 -27.10
CA GLU A 202 -0.72 -18.04 -26.40
C GLU A 202 -1.97 -17.34 -26.93
N GLU A 203 -1.91 -16.02 -27.18
CA GLU A 203 -3.03 -15.27 -27.75
C GLU A 203 -3.34 -15.67 -29.20
N LEU A 204 -2.31 -15.94 -30.02
CA LEU A 204 -2.48 -16.46 -31.36
C LEU A 204 -2.99 -17.91 -31.39
N ALA A 205 -2.53 -18.76 -30.46
CA ALA A 205 -3.01 -20.15 -30.34
C ALA A 205 -4.47 -20.21 -29.90
N ALA A 206 -4.94 -19.23 -29.13
CA ALA A 206 -6.33 -19.10 -28.73
C ALA A 206 -7.27 -18.64 -29.87
N GLY A 207 -6.74 -18.38 -31.08
CA GLY A 207 -7.52 -17.95 -32.25
C GLY A 207 -8.16 -16.58 -32.11
N ALA A 208 -7.84 -15.83 -31.06
CA ALA A 208 -8.29 -14.48 -30.90
C ALA A 208 -7.29 -13.53 -31.61
N PRO A 209 -7.74 -12.60 -32.50
CA PRO A 209 -6.91 -11.48 -32.87
C PRO A 209 -6.52 -10.77 -31.57
N LEU A 210 -5.22 -10.38 -31.46
CA LEU A 210 -4.78 -9.52 -30.35
C LEU A 210 -5.75 -8.36 -30.27
N PRO A 211 -6.67 -8.29 -29.27
CA PRO A 211 -7.38 -7.06 -29.07
C PRO A 211 -6.31 -6.08 -28.66
N GLU A 212 -6.11 -5.00 -29.41
CA GLU A 212 -5.49 -3.82 -28.88
C GLU A 212 -6.29 -3.45 -27.64
N ARG A 213 -5.85 -3.96 -26.47
CA ARG A 213 -6.55 -3.67 -25.20
C ARG A 213 -6.61 -2.16 -25.11
N LYS A 214 -7.83 -1.63 -25.12
CA LYS A 214 -8.09 -0.20 -25.05
C LYS A 214 -7.27 0.39 -23.92
N GLN A 215 -6.39 1.33 -24.26
CA GLN A 215 -5.54 2.01 -23.30
C GLN A 215 -6.29 3.24 -22.81
N TYR A 216 -6.97 3.12 -21.68
CA TYR A 216 -7.72 4.23 -21.11
C TYR A 216 -6.80 5.33 -20.63
N THR A 217 -7.13 6.58 -20.94
CA THR A 217 -6.59 7.74 -20.26
C THR A 217 -7.18 7.85 -18.84
N ARG A 218 -6.54 8.62 -17.95
CA ARG A 218 -7.09 8.91 -16.63
C ARG A 218 -8.54 9.42 -16.70
N ARG A 219 -8.84 10.33 -17.66
CA ARG A 219 -10.16 10.93 -17.82
C ARG A 219 -11.22 9.91 -18.26
N GLU A 220 -10.87 8.99 -19.13
CA GLU A 220 -11.76 7.91 -19.55
C GLU A 220 -12.00 6.91 -18.42
N ALA A 221 -10.95 6.49 -17.69
CA ALA A 221 -11.10 5.60 -16.54
C ALA A 221 -12.04 6.18 -15.47
N LEU A 222 -11.89 7.47 -15.15
CA LEU A 222 -12.76 8.19 -14.20
C LEU A 222 -14.22 8.33 -14.66
N ARG A 223 -14.56 8.00 -15.89
CA ARG A 223 -15.94 7.96 -16.38
C ARG A 223 -16.59 6.59 -16.30
N THR A 224 -15.83 5.58 -15.87
CA THR A 224 -16.32 4.21 -15.76
C THR A 224 -16.81 3.90 -14.35
N PRO A 225 -17.91 3.20 -14.16
CA PRO A 225 -18.37 2.76 -12.85
C PRO A 225 -17.42 1.72 -12.22
N GLU A 226 -16.65 0.99 -13.03
CA GLU A 226 -15.64 0.05 -12.58
C GLU A 226 -14.55 0.74 -11.76
N PHE A 227 -14.14 1.95 -12.16
CA PHE A 227 -13.16 2.74 -11.42
C PHE A 227 -13.64 3.05 -9.99
N TYR A 228 -14.88 3.52 -9.86
CA TYR A 228 -15.46 3.84 -8.55
C TYR A 228 -15.72 2.59 -7.70
N GLY A 229 -16.11 1.49 -8.33
CA GLY A 229 -16.21 0.21 -7.66
C GLY A 229 -14.88 -0.24 -7.06
N LEU A 230 -13.78 -0.15 -7.83
CA LEU A 230 -12.42 -0.47 -7.36
C LEU A 230 -11.94 0.50 -6.28
N TRP A 231 -12.22 1.79 -6.43
CA TRP A 231 -11.88 2.80 -5.43
C TRP A 231 -12.58 2.50 -4.09
N LEU A 232 -13.86 2.15 -4.15
CA LEU A 232 -14.66 1.91 -2.95
C LEU A 232 -14.28 0.61 -2.24
N ILE A 233 -14.06 -0.50 -2.96
CA ILE A 233 -13.59 -1.74 -2.33
C ILE A 233 -12.19 -1.56 -1.73
N PHE A 234 -11.34 -0.76 -2.36
CA PHE A 234 -10.01 -0.45 -1.85
C PHE A 234 -10.09 0.44 -0.60
N PHE A 235 -10.94 1.47 -0.61
CA PHE A 235 -11.19 2.32 0.55
C PHE A 235 -11.69 1.52 1.76
N ILE A 236 -12.68 0.64 1.57
CA ILE A 236 -13.24 -0.17 2.64
C ILE A 236 -12.20 -1.14 3.21
N ASN A 237 -11.49 -1.88 2.33
CA ASN A 237 -10.46 -2.82 2.75
C ASN A 237 -9.38 -2.13 3.59
N ILE A 238 -8.88 -0.97 3.12
CA ILE A 238 -7.84 -0.24 3.85
C ILE A 238 -8.38 0.34 5.15
N THR A 239 -9.59 0.90 5.17
CA THR A 239 -10.20 1.46 6.38
C THR A 239 -10.28 0.41 7.49
N CYS A 240 -10.75 -0.79 7.17
CA CYS A 240 -10.86 -1.88 8.14
C CYS A 240 -9.48 -2.38 8.60
N GLY A 241 -8.55 -2.59 7.65
CA GLY A 241 -7.22 -3.11 7.96
C GLY A 241 -6.35 -2.11 8.73
N ILE A 242 -6.32 -0.84 8.33
CA ILE A 242 -5.49 0.18 9.02
C ILE A 242 -6.09 0.55 10.38
N GLY A 243 -7.42 0.51 10.52
CA GLY A 243 -8.09 0.65 11.80
C GLY A 243 -7.65 -0.44 12.77
N LEU A 244 -7.67 -1.70 12.34
CA LEU A 244 -7.18 -2.84 13.14
C LEU A 244 -5.69 -2.70 13.49
N LEU A 245 -4.86 -2.35 12.51
CA LEU A 245 -3.41 -2.15 12.72
C LEU A 245 -3.11 -1.10 13.79
N ALA A 246 -3.87 -0.01 13.82
CA ALA A 246 -3.66 1.08 14.77
C ALA A 246 -3.84 0.65 16.23
N VAL A 247 -4.64 -0.38 16.49
CA VAL A 247 -4.98 -0.83 17.84
C VAL A 247 -4.65 -2.29 18.14
N ALA A 248 -3.96 -2.98 17.23
CA ALA A 248 -3.67 -4.42 17.39
C ALA A 248 -2.97 -4.74 18.71
N SER A 249 -2.00 -3.94 19.15
CA SER A 249 -1.29 -4.13 20.42
C SER A 249 -2.16 -3.81 21.64
N PRO A 250 -2.79 -2.64 21.78
CA PRO A 250 -3.66 -2.37 22.93
C PRO A 250 -4.86 -3.33 22.96
N MET A 251 -5.45 -3.68 21.83
CA MET A 251 -6.54 -4.64 21.76
C MET A 251 -6.12 -6.03 22.25
N ALA A 252 -4.93 -6.52 21.88
CA ALA A 252 -4.40 -7.79 22.37
C ALA A 252 -4.17 -7.78 23.89
N GLN A 253 -3.76 -6.65 24.45
CA GLN A 253 -3.57 -6.52 25.90
C GLN A 253 -4.91 -6.39 26.64
N GLU A 254 -5.82 -5.58 26.15
CA GLU A 254 -7.09 -5.28 26.81
C GLU A 254 -8.12 -6.43 26.68
N VAL A 255 -8.21 -7.07 25.51
CA VAL A 255 -9.26 -8.08 25.22
C VAL A 255 -8.86 -9.47 25.70
N ILE A 256 -7.60 -9.85 25.46
CA ILE A 256 -7.12 -11.21 25.77
C ILE A 256 -6.04 -11.26 26.84
N GLY A 257 -5.77 -10.15 27.53
CA GLY A 257 -4.80 -10.11 28.63
C GLY A 257 -3.36 -10.45 28.20
N MET A 258 -3.02 -10.24 26.93
CA MET A 258 -1.66 -10.53 26.43
C MET A 258 -0.65 -9.61 27.11
N THR A 259 0.53 -10.14 27.47
CA THR A 259 1.60 -9.30 28.01
C THR A 259 2.07 -8.28 26.98
N ALA A 260 2.63 -7.15 27.42
CA ALA A 260 3.18 -6.13 26.50
C ALA A 260 4.21 -6.70 25.54
N GLY A 261 5.07 -7.63 26.01
CA GLY A 261 6.04 -8.33 25.17
C GLY A 261 5.39 -9.25 24.13
N GLY A 262 4.34 -9.97 24.52
CA GLY A 262 3.55 -10.81 23.60
C GLY A 262 2.85 -9.98 22.52
N ALA A 263 2.22 -8.86 22.92
CA ALA A 263 1.57 -7.95 22.00
C ALA A 263 2.58 -7.28 21.01
N ALA A 264 3.77 -6.91 21.49
CA ALA A 264 4.85 -6.41 20.63
C ALA A 264 5.33 -7.48 19.63
N SER A 265 5.46 -8.74 20.08
CA SER A 265 5.81 -9.85 19.19
C SER A 265 4.73 -10.09 18.12
N LEU A 266 3.45 -10.01 18.47
CA LEU A 266 2.35 -10.10 17.52
C LEU A 266 2.42 -8.99 16.47
N VAL A 267 2.71 -7.74 16.86
CA VAL A 267 2.89 -6.62 15.91
C VAL A 267 4.06 -6.88 14.95
N GLY A 268 5.15 -7.46 15.43
CA GLY A 268 6.27 -7.88 14.57
C GLY A 268 5.83 -8.91 13.51
N ILE A 269 5.08 -9.93 13.93
CA ILE A 269 4.55 -10.97 13.02
C ILE A 269 3.53 -10.35 12.03
N ILE A 270 2.69 -9.43 12.48
CA ILE A 270 1.76 -8.66 11.63
C ILE A 270 2.52 -8.01 10.45
N GLY A 271 3.67 -7.39 10.70
CA GLY A 271 4.49 -6.77 9.64
C GLY A 271 4.98 -7.80 8.62
N ILE A 272 5.44 -8.97 9.06
CA ILE A 272 5.88 -10.06 8.19
C ILE A 272 4.73 -10.59 7.35
N VAL A 273 3.59 -10.88 7.98
CA VAL A 273 2.40 -11.42 7.30
C VAL A 273 1.79 -10.41 6.31
N ASN A 274 1.80 -9.12 6.64
CA ASN A 274 1.41 -8.06 5.71
C ASN A 274 2.28 -8.08 4.44
N GLY A 275 3.60 -8.12 4.62
CA GLY A 275 4.54 -8.17 3.48
C GLY A 275 4.41 -9.46 2.67
N ALA A 276 4.32 -10.62 3.31
CA ALA A 276 4.13 -11.91 2.65
C ALA A 276 2.78 -11.99 1.91
N GLY A 277 1.70 -11.50 2.54
CA GLY A 277 0.36 -11.44 1.94
C GLY A 277 0.34 -10.67 0.62
N ARG A 278 1.16 -9.62 0.50
CA ARG A 278 1.27 -8.83 -0.74
C ARG A 278 1.77 -9.67 -1.91
N ILE A 279 2.74 -10.54 -1.71
CA ILE A 279 3.23 -11.44 -2.78
C ILE A 279 2.26 -12.58 -3.01
N LEU A 280 1.83 -13.25 -1.94
CA LEU A 280 1.01 -14.47 -2.05
C LEU A 280 -0.30 -14.19 -2.78
N TRP A 281 -1.11 -13.24 -2.29
CA TRP A 281 -2.42 -12.93 -2.87
C TRP A 281 -2.31 -12.39 -4.29
N SER A 282 -1.36 -11.51 -4.55
CA SER A 282 -1.19 -10.95 -5.89
C SER A 282 -0.68 -11.98 -6.89
N SER A 283 0.19 -12.89 -6.49
CA SER A 283 0.62 -14.02 -7.33
C SER A 283 -0.54 -14.99 -7.59
N MET A 284 -1.31 -15.34 -6.55
CA MET A 284 -2.52 -16.15 -6.71
C MET A 284 -3.52 -15.50 -7.68
N SER A 285 -3.60 -14.18 -7.69
CA SER A 285 -4.49 -13.46 -8.58
C SER A 285 -4.11 -13.55 -10.05
N ASP A 286 -2.87 -13.90 -10.38
CA ASP A 286 -2.44 -14.21 -11.76
C ASP A 286 -3.05 -15.51 -12.28
N TRP A 287 -3.34 -16.48 -11.38
CA TRP A 287 -3.89 -17.79 -11.75
C TRP A 287 -5.41 -17.86 -11.59
N LEU A 288 -5.92 -17.39 -10.43
CA LEU A 288 -7.35 -17.46 -10.10
C LEU A 288 -8.15 -16.31 -10.73
N GLY A 289 -7.48 -15.27 -11.22
CA GLY A 289 -8.08 -14.03 -11.68
C GLY A 289 -8.36 -13.04 -10.57
N ARG A 290 -8.23 -11.73 -10.87
CA ARG A 290 -8.29 -10.62 -9.90
C ARG A 290 -9.61 -10.59 -9.12
N GLY A 291 -10.74 -10.66 -9.85
CA GLY A 291 -12.06 -10.61 -9.22
C GLY A 291 -12.31 -11.77 -8.27
N THR A 292 -11.87 -12.98 -8.61
CA THR A 292 -11.99 -14.17 -7.74
C THR A 292 -11.22 -13.99 -6.45
N VAL A 293 -9.98 -13.47 -6.51
CA VAL A 293 -9.16 -13.27 -5.33
C VAL A 293 -9.76 -12.19 -4.42
N TYR A 294 -10.31 -11.10 -4.98
CA TYR A 294 -11.03 -10.09 -4.18
C TYR A 294 -12.26 -10.67 -3.47
N LEU A 295 -13.03 -11.55 -4.14
CA LEU A 295 -14.13 -12.25 -3.49
C LEU A 295 -13.66 -13.16 -2.36
N LEU A 296 -12.56 -13.91 -2.59
CA LEU A 296 -12.01 -14.82 -1.59
C LEU A 296 -11.58 -14.07 -0.34
N PHE A 297 -10.74 -13.05 -0.45
CA PHE A 297 -10.27 -12.41 0.76
C PHE A 297 -11.36 -11.57 1.45
N PHE A 298 -12.30 -10.94 0.75
CA PHE A 298 -13.44 -10.31 1.43
C PHE A 298 -14.33 -11.33 2.16
N THR A 299 -14.54 -12.52 1.60
CA THR A 299 -15.23 -13.60 2.33
C THR A 299 -14.49 -13.97 3.62
N MET A 300 -13.17 -14.15 3.52
CA MET A 300 -12.34 -14.48 4.68
C MET A 300 -12.31 -13.33 5.71
N GLU A 301 -12.20 -12.08 5.26
CA GLU A 301 -12.19 -10.91 6.14
C GLU A 301 -13.52 -10.70 6.88
N VAL A 302 -14.65 -10.83 6.18
CA VAL A 302 -15.99 -10.76 6.83
C VAL A 302 -16.09 -11.77 7.95
N PHE A 303 -15.73 -13.02 7.68
CA PHE A 303 -15.74 -14.08 8.69
C PHE A 303 -14.74 -13.81 9.81
N ALA A 304 -13.52 -13.41 9.49
CA ALA A 304 -12.47 -13.17 10.47
C ALA A 304 -12.78 -11.99 11.39
N PHE A 305 -13.30 -10.88 10.87
CA PHE A 305 -13.72 -9.74 11.71
C PHE A 305 -14.90 -10.09 12.61
N TRP A 306 -15.85 -10.88 12.11
CA TRP A 306 -16.98 -11.35 12.91
C TRP A 306 -16.52 -12.24 14.07
N GLN A 307 -15.62 -13.19 13.82
CA GLN A 307 -15.07 -14.08 14.84
C GLN A 307 -14.18 -13.32 15.82
N LEU A 308 -13.36 -12.39 15.33
CA LEU A 308 -12.48 -11.56 16.16
C LEU A 308 -13.29 -10.74 17.19
N ALA A 309 -14.49 -10.26 16.81
CA ALA A 309 -15.36 -9.47 17.66
C ALA A 309 -15.86 -10.23 18.93
N GLY A 310 -15.85 -11.56 18.89
CA GLY A 310 -16.27 -12.41 20.02
C GLY A 310 -15.15 -13.28 20.60
N THR A 311 -13.92 -13.15 20.13
CA THR A 311 -12.80 -14.02 20.52
C THR A 311 -12.20 -13.59 21.86
N SER A 312 -12.03 -14.56 22.77
CA SER A 312 -11.33 -14.41 24.07
C SER A 312 -10.06 -15.27 24.16
N ASP A 313 -9.84 -16.18 23.21
CA ASP A 313 -8.65 -17.03 23.14
C ASP A 313 -7.52 -16.34 22.39
N ALA A 314 -6.30 -16.35 22.96
CA ALA A 314 -5.15 -15.62 22.41
C ALA A 314 -4.66 -16.19 21.07
N ALA A 315 -4.72 -17.51 20.86
CA ALA A 315 -4.28 -18.13 19.61
C ALA A 315 -5.28 -17.83 18.48
N ALA A 316 -6.58 -17.95 18.76
CA ALA A 316 -7.63 -17.61 17.83
C ALA A 316 -7.58 -16.10 17.47
N PHE A 317 -7.38 -15.21 18.45
CA PHE A 317 -7.20 -13.79 18.22
C PHE A 317 -6.04 -13.52 17.26
N ALA A 318 -4.86 -14.06 17.54
CA ALA A 318 -3.69 -13.90 16.68
C ALA A 318 -3.96 -14.44 15.27
N ALA A 319 -4.58 -15.61 15.14
CA ALA A 319 -4.91 -16.21 13.85
C ALA A 319 -5.84 -15.31 13.01
N TRP A 320 -6.92 -14.77 13.61
CA TRP A 320 -7.84 -13.89 12.91
C TRP A 320 -7.19 -12.56 12.51
N VAL A 321 -6.42 -11.95 13.41
CA VAL A 321 -5.67 -10.72 13.11
C VAL A 321 -4.71 -10.95 11.96
N LEU A 322 -3.91 -12.02 11.99
CA LEU A 322 -2.94 -12.34 10.93
C LEU A 322 -3.62 -12.63 9.60
N LEU A 323 -4.77 -13.33 9.61
CA LEU A 323 -5.54 -13.59 8.39
C LEU A 323 -6.03 -12.27 7.77
N ILE A 324 -6.65 -11.39 8.56
CA ILE A 324 -7.12 -10.07 8.11
C ILE A 324 -5.96 -9.26 7.52
N ILE A 325 -4.82 -9.22 8.20
CA ILE A 325 -3.66 -8.44 7.76
C ILE A 325 -3.03 -9.01 6.48
N SER A 326 -3.05 -10.32 6.30
CA SER A 326 -2.66 -10.97 5.04
C SER A 326 -3.53 -10.48 3.87
N CYS A 327 -4.86 -10.48 4.06
CA CYS A 327 -5.83 -10.02 3.05
C CYS A 327 -5.71 -8.50 2.79
N TYR A 328 -5.55 -7.70 3.84
CA TYR A 328 -5.25 -6.27 3.75
C TYR A 328 -4.01 -6.00 2.85
N GLY A 329 -2.91 -6.73 3.09
CA GLY A 329 -1.73 -6.65 2.23
C GLY A 329 -2.01 -7.03 0.79
N GLY A 330 -2.81 -8.09 0.59
CA GLY A 330 -3.27 -8.56 -0.71
C GLY A 330 -4.08 -7.51 -1.48
N GLY A 331 -4.97 -6.80 -0.80
CA GLY A 331 -5.77 -5.73 -1.39
C GLY A 331 -4.94 -4.63 -2.03
N PHE A 332 -3.83 -4.24 -1.39
CA PHE A 332 -2.89 -3.28 -1.96
C PHE A 332 -2.20 -3.80 -3.22
N SER A 333 -1.71 -5.03 -3.18
CA SER A 333 -0.84 -5.56 -4.22
C SER A 333 -1.60 -6.06 -5.45
N CYS A 334 -2.84 -6.55 -5.28
CA CYS A 334 -3.70 -6.96 -6.38
C CYS A 334 -4.26 -5.76 -7.17
N MET A 335 -4.45 -4.59 -6.54
CA MET A 335 -5.11 -3.44 -7.14
C MET A 335 -4.41 -2.92 -8.41
N PRO A 336 -3.09 -2.66 -8.46
CA PRO A 336 -2.45 -2.17 -9.68
C PRO A 336 -2.54 -3.18 -10.85
N ALA A 337 -2.45 -4.48 -10.55
CA ALA A 337 -2.61 -5.52 -11.56
C ALA A 337 -4.06 -5.54 -12.10
N TYR A 338 -5.05 -5.37 -11.23
CA TYR A 338 -6.46 -5.29 -11.63
C TYR A 338 -6.72 -4.06 -12.50
N LEU A 339 -6.18 -2.89 -12.12
CA LEU A 339 -6.26 -1.67 -12.93
C LEU A 339 -5.61 -1.85 -14.30
N SER A 340 -4.43 -2.50 -14.35
CA SER A 340 -3.75 -2.75 -15.62
C SER A 340 -4.52 -3.69 -16.54
N ASP A 341 -5.27 -4.63 -15.96
CA ASP A 341 -6.12 -5.57 -16.71
C ASP A 341 -7.40 -4.92 -17.24
N LEU A 342 -7.93 -3.89 -16.57
CA LEU A 342 -9.14 -3.18 -16.99
C LEU A 342 -8.84 -1.97 -17.88
N PHE A 343 -7.84 -1.18 -17.54
CA PHE A 343 -7.60 0.13 -18.15
C PHE A 343 -6.33 0.19 -18.99
N GLY A 344 -5.54 -0.89 -19.03
CA GLY A 344 -4.27 -0.94 -19.73
C GLY A 344 -3.10 -0.41 -18.90
N VAL A 345 -1.88 -0.55 -19.45
CA VAL A 345 -0.62 -0.24 -18.74
C VAL A 345 -0.05 1.13 -19.08
N ARG A 346 -0.55 1.78 -20.15
CA ARG A 346 0.03 3.04 -20.66
C ARG A 346 -0.09 4.17 -19.64
N HIS A 347 -1.27 4.33 -19.04
CA HIS A 347 -1.58 5.40 -18.08
C HIS A 347 -1.78 4.88 -16.65
N LEU A 348 -1.20 3.72 -16.33
CA LEU A 348 -1.38 3.05 -15.05
C LEU A 348 -0.97 3.93 -13.86
N SER A 349 0.15 4.68 -13.96
CA SER A 349 0.60 5.56 -12.87
C SER A 349 -0.45 6.61 -12.50
N SER A 350 -1.07 7.22 -13.51
CA SER A 350 -2.04 8.28 -13.30
C SER A 350 -3.39 7.76 -12.81
N ILE A 351 -3.80 6.56 -13.25
CA ILE A 351 -5.04 5.91 -12.81
C ILE A 351 -4.89 5.35 -11.39
N HIS A 352 -3.80 4.62 -11.14
CA HIS A 352 -3.47 4.06 -9.83
C HIS A 352 -3.28 5.16 -8.78
N GLY A 353 -2.63 6.27 -9.16
CA GLY A 353 -2.49 7.43 -8.28
C GLY A 353 -3.83 7.92 -7.74
N VAL A 354 -4.87 8.01 -8.58
CA VAL A 354 -6.22 8.41 -8.11
C VAL A 354 -6.82 7.34 -7.18
N ILE A 355 -6.63 6.06 -7.44
CA ILE A 355 -7.06 4.99 -6.51
C ILE A 355 -6.41 5.16 -5.13
N LEU A 356 -5.15 5.56 -5.06
CA LEU A 356 -4.44 5.76 -3.79
C LEU A 356 -5.00 6.91 -2.93
N THR A 357 -5.84 7.79 -3.48
CA THR A 357 -6.60 8.75 -2.65
C THR A 357 -7.52 8.05 -1.65
N ALA A 358 -8.02 6.86 -1.99
CA ALA A 358 -8.76 6.00 -1.07
C ALA A 358 -7.91 5.61 0.14
N TRP A 359 -6.62 5.30 -0.06
CA TRP A 359 -5.70 5.03 1.04
C TRP A 359 -5.49 6.26 1.94
N GLY A 360 -5.25 7.43 1.34
CA GLY A 360 -5.13 8.67 2.11
C GLY A 360 -6.34 8.94 3.00
N MET A 361 -7.55 8.77 2.49
CA MET A 361 -8.79 8.92 3.26
C MET A 361 -8.98 7.82 4.31
N ALA A 362 -8.69 6.58 3.96
CA ALA A 362 -8.79 5.44 4.86
C ALA A 362 -7.84 5.53 6.05
N GLY A 363 -6.65 6.12 5.85
CA GLY A 363 -5.66 6.36 6.89
C GLY A 363 -6.14 7.28 8.02
N ILE A 364 -7.16 8.09 7.75
CA ILE A 364 -7.88 8.88 8.75
C ILE A 364 -9.14 8.14 9.22
N ALA A 365 -9.95 7.65 8.29
CA ALA A 365 -11.25 7.06 8.59
C ALA A 365 -11.16 5.81 9.49
N GLY A 366 -10.20 4.91 9.26
CA GLY A 366 -10.07 3.66 10.00
C GLY A 366 -9.80 3.86 11.48
N PRO A 367 -8.68 4.51 11.86
CA PRO A 367 -8.38 4.80 13.27
C PRO A 367 -9.45 5.66 13.95
N LEU A 368 -10.00 6.66 13.25
CA LEU A 368 -11.03 7.54 13.78
C LEU A 368 -12.32 6.77 14.12
N LEU A 369 -12.83 5.95 13.19
CA LEU A 369 -14.01 5.12 13.44
C LEU A 369 -13.80 4.21 14.65
N LEU A 370 -12.62 3.59 14.75
CA LEU A 370 -12.32 2.66 15.81
C LEU A 370 -12.23 3.37 17.18
N SER A 371 -11.58 4.54 17.25
CA SER A 371 -11.47 5.34 18.47
C SER A 371 -12.83 5.83 18.95
N LEU A 372 -13.62 6.45 18.06
CA LEU A 372 -14.94 6.99 18.40
C LEU A 372 -15.89 5.90 18.87
N MET A 373 -15.92 4.75 18.20
CA MET A 373 -16.78 3.65 18.62
C MET A 373 -16.31 3.03 19.93
N LYS A 374 -14.99 2.87 20.15
CA LYS A 374 -14.48 2.40 21.44
C LYS A 374 -14.87 3.33 22.58
N GLU A 375 -14.78 4.65 22.39
CA GLU A 375 -15.19 5.64 23.39
C GLU A 375 -16.69 5.58 23.69
N THR A 376 -17.53 5.33 22.71
CA THR A 376 -19.00 5.31 22.87
C THR A 376 -19.54 3.97 23.35
N THR A 377 -18.93 2.84 22.95
CA THR A 377 -19.42 1.48 23.28
C THR A 377 -18.60 0.78 24.39
N GLY A 378 -17.46 1.37 24.77
CA GLY A 378 -16.59 0.83 25.81
C GLY A 378 -15.71 -0.36 25.34
N GLY A 379 -15.76 -0.76 24.05
CA GLY A 379 -15.02 -1.91 23.55
C GLY A 379 -14.77 -1.90 22.06
N TYR A 380 -14.08 -2.92 21.56
CA TYR A 380 -13.75 -3.06 20.14
C TYR A 380 -14.80 -3.85 19.33
N GLY A 381 -15.62 -4.66 20.01
CA GLY A 381 -16.50 -5.65 19.38
C GLY A 381 -17.46 -5.07 18.34
N ASP A 382 -18.09 -3.93 18.65
CA ASP A 382 -19.05 -3.31 17.74
C ASP A 382 -18.39 -2.70 16.52
N THR A 383 -17.18 -2.14 16.68
CA THR A 383 -16.40 -1.66 15.52
C THR A 383 -15.98 -2.82 14.61
N LEU A 384 -15.56 -3.95 15.19
CA LEU A 384 -15.18 -5.12 14.40
C LEU A 384 -16.38 -5.70 13.63
N ARG A 385 -17.59 -5.70 14.23
CA ARG A 385 -18.83 -6.08 13.54
C ARG A 385 -19.21 -5.09 12.44
N LEU A 386 -19.04 -3.79 12.68
CA LEU A 386 -19.21 -2.76 11.64
C LEU A 386 -18.24 -2.99 10.47
N PHE A 387 -16.97 -3.29 10.75
CA PHE A 387 -15.98 -3.61 9.72
C PHE A 387 -16.37 -4.86 8.92
N ALA A 388 -16.87 -5.90 9.57
CA ALA A 388 -17.43 -7.06 8.88
C ALA A 388 -18.59 -6.67 7.93
N GLY A 389 -19.49 -5.78 8.36
CA GLY A 389 -20.58 -5.25 7.54
C GLY A 389 -20.10 -4.43 6.34
N LEU A 390 -19.12 -3.56 6.55
CA LEU A 390 -18.49 -2.79 5.45
C LEU A 390 -17.79 -3.72 4.43
N LEU A 391 -17.10 -4.76 4.91
CA LEU A 391 -16.45 -5.74 4.04
C LEU A 391 -17.45 -6.63 3.29
N ALA A 392 -18.63 -6.90 3.87
CA ALA A 392 -19.72 -7.55 3.15
C ALA A 392 -20.26 -6.66 2.01
N LEU A 393 -20.33 -5.34 2.21
CA LEU A 393 -20.63 -4.40 1.14
C LEU A 393 -19.51 -4.40 0.08
N ALA A 394 -18.23 -4.41 0.48
CA ALA A 394 -17.11 -4.51 -0.45
C ALA A 394 -17.17 -5.82 -1.26
N TRP A 395 -17.55 -6.93 -0.62
CA TRP A 395 -17.79 -8.21 -1.31
C TRP A 395 -18.87 -8.10 -2.38
N ALA A 396 -20.00 -7.48 -2.06
CA ALA A 396 -21.09 -7.28 -3.02
C ALA A 396 -20.66 -6.43 -4.23
N ILE A 397 -19.88 -5.38 -3.99
CA ILE A 397 -19.31 -4.55 -5.06
C ILE A 397 -18.30 -5.35 -5.89
N ALA A 398 -17.44 -6.14 -5.27
CA ALA A 398 -16.49 -7.00 -5.96
C ALA A 398 -17.20 -8.07 -6.82
N ALA A 399 -18.30 -8.64 -6.32
CA ALA A 399 -19.15 -9.58 -7.06
C ALA A 399 -19.79 -8.91 -8.29
N TRP A 400 -20.29 -7.70 -8.13
CA TRP A 400 -20.82 -6.91 -9.24
C TRP A 400 -19.75 -6.63 -10.30
N LEU A 401 -18.55 -6.22 -9.91
CA LEU A 401 -17.41 -6.00 -10.81
C LEU A 401 -17.04 -7.28 -11.56
N PHE A 402 -17.01 -8.41 -10.86
CA PHE A 402 -16.68 -9.72 -11.43
C PHE A 402 -17.70 -10.16 -12.48
N LEU A 403 -19.01 -10.07 -12.17
CA LEU A 403 -20.09 -10.44 -13.06
C LEU A 403 -20.15 -9.55 -14.30
N ARG A 404 -19.96 -8.23 -14.10
CA ARG A 404 -19.94 -7.25 -15.18
C ARG A 404 -18.80 -7.52 -16.17
N ARG A 405 -17.60 -7.85 -15.66
CA ARG A 405 -16.45 -8.20 -16.49
C ARG A 405 -16.73 -9.48 -17.32
N LYS A 406 -17.29 -10.52 -16.70
CA LYS A 406 -17.70 -11.73 -17.42
C LYS A 406 -18.67 -11.43 -18.55
N LYS A 407 -19.65 -10.57 -18.30
CA LYS A 407 -20.64 -10.17 -19.31
C LYS A 407 -20.00 -9.42 -20.48
N MET A 408 -19.07 -8.51 -20.22
CA MET A 408 -18.34 -7.78 -21.28
C MET A 408 -17.44 -8.70 -22.11
N GLN A 409 -16.84 -9.73 -21.53
CA GLN A 409 -16.03 -10.71 -22.24
C GLN A 409 -16.85 -11.71 -23.08
N ALA A 410 -18.13 -11.91 -22.75
CA ALA A 410 -19.03 -12.80 -23.46
C ALA A 410 -19.75 -12.14 -24.66
N LEU A 411 -19.67 -10.80 -24.79
CA LEU A 411 -20.24 -10.09 -25.94
C LEU A 411 -19.32 -10.24 -27.16
N PRO A 412 -19.81 -10.64 -28.33
CA PRO A 412 -19.02 -10.72 -29.55
C PRO A 412 -18.49 -9.32 -29.91
N ALA A 413 -17.25 -9.26 -30.37
CA ALA A 413 -16.61 -8.03 -30.86
C ALA A 413 -17.39 -7.55 -32.11
N GLY A 414 -18.35 -6.65 -31.94
CA GLY A 414 -19.15 -6.17 -33.05
C GLY A 414 -20.33 -5.24 -32.72
N ASN A 415 -20.70 -5.06 -31.46
CA ASN A 415 -21.82 -4.19 -31.09
C ASN A 415 -21.36 -3.09 -30.09
N GLU A 416 -20.47 -2.22 -30.51
CA GLU A 416 -20.33 -0.88 -29.90
C GLU A 416 -21.01 0.10 -30.87
N ALA A 417 -22.30 0.37 -30.64
CA ALA A 417 -23.00 1.53 -31.19
C ALA A 417 -23.08 2.60 -30.11
#